data_4ca3a85b086a7a380e852a08ca25f40e
#
_entry.id   4ca3a85b086a7a380e852a08ca25f40e
#
_cell.length_a   1.000
_cell.length_b   1.000
_cell.length_c   1.000
_cell.angle_alpha   90.00
_cell.angle_beta   90.00
_cell.angle_gamma   90.00
#
_symmetry.space_group_name_H-M   'P 1'
#
loop_
_entity.id
_entity.type
_entity.pdbx_description
1 polymer ?
#
loop_
_entity_poly.entity_id
_entity_poly.type
_entity_poly.pdbx_seq_one_letter_code
_entity_poly.pdbx_strand_id
1 'polypeptide(L)'
;YELFSKDKTFKDYDILINASYADINRLTEQLGHDISEQQYEYTILPIVKCKNIKKGITIMDGQFMTILPYGKTNNYLLYHVKHSVFESKIQLKMPSEWKTDQKTVISLKNQNAISRRMITACSEFLPDLNKAEFISSLQGARMVLKNHDHDDKRTSSLNQYASNYYTVYSGKIDHAIEVSQKITSLI
;
A
#
# COMPACT_ATOMS: atom_id res chain seq x y z
N TYR A 1 4.91 25.79 11.08
CA TYR A 1 5.15 24.39 11.44
C TYR A 1 6.64 24.09 11.55
N GLU A 2 7.01 23.24 12.50
CA GLU A 2 8.33 22.65 12.59
C GLU A 2 8.23 21.14 12.34
N LEU A 3 9.05 20.63 11.42
CA LEU A 3 9.15 19.21 11.10
C LEU A 3 10.51 18.68 11.53
N PHE A 4 10.51 17.58 12.25
CA PHE A 4 11.72 16.92 12.71
C PHE A 4 11.92 15.60 11.95
N SER A 5 13.08 15.42 11.37
CA SER A 5 13.54 14.16 10.80
C SER A 5 14.93 13.86 11.31
N LYS A 6 15.16 12.65 11.81
CA LYS A 6 16.39 12.15 12.48
C LYS A 6 17.49 13.19 12.78
N ASP A 7 18.00 13.89 11.77
CA ASP A 7 19.13 14.83 11.91
C ASP A 7 18.82 16.22 11.33
N LYS A 8 17.55 16.52 10.97
CA LYS A 8 17.17 17.78 10.34
C LYS A 8 15.88 18.33 10.93
N THR A 9 15.88 19.63 11.19
CA THR A 9 14.70 20.40 11.51
C THR A 9 14.37 21.27 10.31
N PHE A 10 13.11 21.23 9.90
CA PHE A 10 12.57 22.10 8.85
C PHE A 10 11.61 23.08 9.49
N LYS A 11 11.79 24.37 9.22
CA LYS A 11 11.04 25.46 9.84
C LYS A 11 10.48 26.41 8.80
N ASP A 12 9.56 27.26 9.25
CA ASP A 12 9.06 28.41 8.53
C ASP A 12 8.31 28.08 7.23
N TYR A 13 7.50 27.02 7.27
CA TYR A 13 6.56 26.69 6.20
C TYR A 13 5.18 27.29 6.47
N ASP A 14 4.63 27.99 5.49
CA ASP A 14 3.30 28.59 5.56
C ASP A 14 2.21 27.51 5.53
N ILE A 15 2.42 26.44 4.73
CA ILE A 15 1.45 25.37 4.50
C ILE A 15 2.10 24.02 4.74
N LEU A 16 1.36 23.13 5.39
CA LEU A 16 1.74 21.74 5.59
C LEU A 16 0.74 20.81 4.90
N ILE A 17 1.25 19.96 4.02
CA ILE A 17 0.47 18.91 3.34
C ILE A 17 0.95 17.56 3.81
N ASN A 18 0.08 16.83 4.52
CA ASN A 18 0.35 15.49 5.00
C ASN A 18 -0.10 14.46 3.96
N ALA A 19 0.84 13.93 3.21
CA ALA A 19 0.65 12.86 2.22
C ALA A 19 1.33 11.55 2.65
N SER A 20 1.36 11.27 3.95
CA SER A 20 2.07 10.12 4.52
C SER A 20 1.32 8.78 4.42
N TYR A 21 0.22 8.73 3.67
CA TYR A 21 -0.58 7.54 3.36
C TYR A 21 -1.07 6.82 4.62
N ALA A 22 -0.57 5.63 4.94
CA ALA A 22 -1.01 4.87 6.12
C ALA A 22 -0.66 5.55 7.46
N ASP A 23 0.19 6.58 7.46
CA ASP A 23 0.60 7.31 8.67
C ASP A 23 -0.11 8.67 8.83
N ILE A 24 -1.09 8.98 7.96
CA ILE A 24 -1.82 10.26 7.96
C ILE A 24 -2.37 10.58 9.35
N ASN A 25 -3.10 9.66 9.96
CA ASN A 25 -3.74 9.89 11.25
C ASN A 25 -2.75 10.14 12.38
N ARG A 26 -1.62 9.44 12.40
CA ARG A 26 -0.60 9.67 13.44
C ARG A 26 -0.05 11.09 13.40
N LEU A 27 0.27 11.59 12.22
CA LEU A 27 0.79 12.96 12.07
C LEU A 27 -0.30 14.00 12.33
N THR A 28 -1.52 13.75 11.91
CA THR A 28 -2.67 14.63 12.15
C THR A 28 -2.95 14.79 13.64
N GLU A 29 -2.95 13.70 14.40
CA GLU A 29 -3.11 13.72 15.86
C GLU A 29 -1.97 14.46 16.57
N GLN A 30 -0.71 14.30 16.10
CA GLN A 30 0.43 15.02 16.65
C GLN A 30 0.31 16.54 16.52
N LEU A 31 -0.45 17.01 15.55
CA LEU A 31 -0.77 18.43 15.37
C LEU A 31 -2.01 18.86 16.16
N GLY A 32 -2.58 17.99 16.99
CA GLY A 32 -3.74 18.31 17.84
C GLY A 32 -5.08 18.25 17.14
N HIS A 33 -5.18 17.66 15.96
CA HIS A 33 -6.44 17.52 15.23
C HIS A 33 -7.11 16.16 15.48
N ASP A 34 -8.43 16.17 15.43
CA ASP A 34 -9.23 14.95 15.54
C ASP A 34 -8.97 14.00 14.36
N ILE A 35 -8.96 12.71 14.67
CA ILE A 35 -8.76 11.64 13.70
C ILE A 35 -9.95 10.67 13.72
N SER A 36 -10.20 10.02 12.60
CA SER A 36 -11.25 9.01 12.46
C SER A 36 -10.64 7.62 12.16
N GLU A 37 -11.40 6.58 12.48
CA GLU A 37 -10.98 5.22 12.14
C GLU A 37 -10.76 5.05 10.63
N GLN A 38 -9.69 4.34 10.30
CA GLN A 38 -9.34 3.94 8.95
C GLN A 38 -9.22 2.41 8.89
N GLN A 39 -9.37 1.86 7.70
CA GLN A 39 -9.06 0.45 7.47
C GLN A 39 -7.61 0.33 7.02
N TYR A 40 -6.83 -0.40 7.81
CA TYR A 40 -5.44 -0.70 7.52
C TYR A 40 -5.31 -2.15 7.13
N GLU A 41 -4.49 -2.43 6.13
CA GLU A 41 -4.20 -3.78 5.67
C GLU A 41 -2.70 -4.01 5.60
N TYR A 42 -2.24 -5.12 6.17
CA TYR A 42 -0.88 -5.56 5.97
C TYR A 42 -0.83 -6.52 4.78
N THR A 43 -0.03 -6.18 3.80
CA THR A 43 -0.01 -6.88 2.52
C THR A 43 1.31 -7.59 2.27
N ILE A 44 1.26 -8.63 1.44
CA ILE A 44 2.41 -9.39 0.98
C ILE A 44 2.35 -9.57 -0.53
N LEU A 45 3.47 -9.30 -1.19
CA LEU A 45 3.70 -9.54 -2.62
C LEU A 45 4.89 -10.48 -2.78
N PRO A 46 4.67 -11.75 -3.08
CA PRO A 46 5.75 -12.69 -3.34
C PRO A 46 6.61 -12.25 -4.53
N ILE A 47 7.92 -12.38 -4.35
CA ILE A 47 8.90 -12.31 -5.43
C ILE A 47 9.16 -13.75 -5.86
N VAL A 48 8.85 -14.02 -7.12
CA VAL A 48 8.96 -15.38 -7.69
C VAL A 48 9.89 -15.39 -8.89
N LYS A 49 10.53 -16.54 -9.10
CA LYS A 49 11.29 -16.82 -10.31
C LYS A 49 10.46 -17.70 -11.23
N CYS A 50 10.25 -17.26 -12.47
CA CYS A 50 9.54 -18.02 -13.49
C CYS A 50 10.26 -17.90 -14.83
N LYS A 51 10.61 -19.04 -15.45
CA LYS A 51 11.46 -19.07 -16.66
C LYS A 51 10.70 -18.69 -17.93
N ASN A 52 9.40 -18.98 -18.00
CA ASN A 52 8.61 -18.89 -19.23
C ASN A 52 7.87 -17.55 -19.37
N ILE A 53 7.80 -16.75 -18.32
CA ILE A 53 7.15 -15.43 -18.36
C ILE A 53 8.22 -14.39 -18.69
N LYS A 54 7.96 -13.58 -19.72
CA LYS A 54 8.90 -12.55 -20.21
C LYS A 54 8.32 -11.13 -20.13
N LYS A 55 7.04 -10.99 -19.80
CA LYS A 55 6.31 -9.71 -19.77
C LYS A 55 5.48 -9.60 -18.50
N GLY A 56 5.15 -8.38 -18.10
CA GLY A 56 4.11 -8.14 -17.12
C GLY A 56 2.75 -8.51 -17.69
N ILE A 57 1.92 -9.15 -16.87
CA ILE A 57 0.55 -9.55 -17.22
C ILE A 57 -0.36 -9.18 -16.08
N THR A 58 -1.47 -8.51 -16.38
CA THR A 58 -2.52 -8.17 -15.42
C THR A 58 -3.84 -8.69 -15.96
N ILE A 59 -4.57 -9.45 -15.13
CA ILE A 59 -5.95 -9.85 -15.37
C ILE A 59 -6.83 -8.85 -14.64
N MET A 60 -7.73 -8.20 -15.35
CA MET A 60 -8.48 -7.03 -14.83
C MET A 60 -9.89 -7.34 -14.37
N ASP A 61 -10.38 -8.57 -14.58
CA ASP A 61 -11.75 -8.96 -14.27
C ASP A 61 -11.81 -10.15 -13.31
N GLY A 62 -12.84 -10.19 -12.47
CA GLY A 62 -13.04 -11.23 -11.47
C GLY A 62 -12.00 -11.24 -10.34
N GLN A 63 -11.58 -12.40 -9.92
CA GLN A 63 -10.49 -12.57 -8.94
C GLN A 63 -9.13 -12.35 -9.61
N PHE A 64 -8.87 -11.12 -10.01
CA PHE A 64 -7.71 -10.75 -10.80
C PHE A 64 -6.36 -10.99 -10.11
N MET A 65 -5.38 -11.20 -10.96
CA MET A 65 -3.98 -11.36 -10.57
C MET A 65 -3.10 -10.43 -11.41
N THR A 66 -1.93 -10.15 -10.89
CA THR A 66 -0.90 -9.42 -11.62
C THR A 66 0.46 -10.10 -11.40
N ILE A 67 1.23 -10.24 -12.48
CA ILE A 67 2.64 -10.57 -12.42
C ILE A 67 3.44 -9.51 -13.16
N LEU A 68 4.40 -8.88 -12.48
CA LEU A 68 5.21 -7.79 -13.02
C LEU A 68 6.70 -8.08 -12.87
N PRO A 69 7.54 -7.71 -13.86
CA PRO A 69 8.99 -7.79 -13.69
C PRO A 69 9.44 -7.01 -12.43
N TYR A 70 10.29 -7.63 -11.62
CA TYR A 70 10.85 -7.00 -10.43
C TYR A 70 12.16 -6.30 -10.76
N GLY A 71 12.06 -5.02 -11.07
CA GLY A 71 13.19 -4.20 -11.46
C GLY A 71 13.98 -4.79 -12.65
N LYS A 72 15.31 -4.73 -12.56
CA LYS A 72 16.23 -5.32 -13.56
C LYS A 72 16.65 -6.75 -13.21
N THR A 73 15.93 -7.42 -12.32
CA THR A 73 16.18 -8.83 -11.97
C THR A 73 15.47 -9.76 -12.96
N ASN A 74 15.78 -11.05 -12.89
CA ASN A 74 15.02 -12.09 -13.61
C ASN A 74 13.86 -12.65 -12.78
N ASN A 75 13.40 -11.90 -11.78
CA ASN A 75 12.30 -12.27 -10.92
C ASN A 75 11.06 -11.40 -11.21
N TYR A 76 9.94 -11.80 -10.63
CA TYR A 76 8.66 -11.15 -10.81
C TYR A 76 7.97 -10.94 -9.47
N LEU A 77 7.25 -9.82 -9.34
CA LEU A 77 6.28 -9.60 -8.28
C LEU A 77 4.97 -10.27 -8.66
N LEU A 78 4.42 -11.03 -7.74
CA LEU A 78 3.12 -11.68 -7.90
C LEU A 78 2.11 -11.03 -6.96
N TYR A 79 0.93 -10.74 -7.48
CA TYR A 79 -0.21 -10.20 -6.75
C TYR A 79 -1.47 -10.99 -7.10
N HIS A 80 -2.31 -11.24 -6.11
CA HIS A 80 -3.65 -11.78 -6.30
C HIS A 80 -4.59 -11.09 -5.32
N VAL A 81 -5.70 -10.54 -5.81
CA VAL A 81 -6.61 -9.72 -4.99
C VAL A 81 -7.00 -10.39 -3.67
N LYS A 82 -7.36 -11.68 -3.71
CA LYS A 82 -7.83 -12.43 -2.54
C LYS A 82 -6.71 -12.83 -1.57
N HIS A 83 -5.47 -12.98 -2.03
CA HIS A 83 -4.40 -13.61 -1.25
C HIS A 83 -3.30 -12.65 -0.81
N SER A 84 -3.31 -11.40 -1.29
CA SER A 84 -2.28 -10.41 -0.96
C SER A 84 -2.47 -9.73 0.39
N VAL A 85 -3.69 -9.72 0.94
CA VAL A 85 -3.97 -9.18 2.26
C VAL A 85 -3.72 -10.26 3.30
N PHE A 86 -2.76 -10.00 4.19
CA PHE A 86 -2.42 -10.89 5.30
C PHE A 86 -3.32 -10.65 6.51
N GLU A 87 -3.53 -9.39 6.84
CA GLU A 87 -4.34 -8.97 7.98
C GLU A 87 -4.99 -7.62 7.67
N SER A 88 -6.23 -7.43 8.14
CA SER A 88 -6.97 -6.16 8.03
C SER A 88 -7.49 -5.73 9.39
N LYS A 89 -7.35 -4.44 9.73
CA LYS A 89 -7.81 -3.85 11.00
C LYS A 89 -8.46 -2.49 10.75
N ILE A 90 -9.59 -2.25 11.39
CA ILE A 90 -10.22 -0.92 11.45
C ILE A 90 -9.89 -0.30 12.80
N GLN A 91 -9.15 0.80 12.79
CA GLN A 91 -8.70 1.49 14.00
C GLN A 91 -8.22 2.92 13.70
N LEU A 92 -7.95 3.70 14.72
CA LEU A 92 -7.54 5.10 14.58
C LEU A 92 -6.16 5.29 13.95
N LYS A 93 -5.21 4.40 14.21
CA LYS A 93 -3.83 4.50 13.71
C LYS A 93 -3.33 3.15 13.22
N MET A 94 -2.44 3.16 12.25
CA MET A 94 -1.78 1.95 11.78
C MET A 94 -1.11 1.21 12.94
N PRO A 95 -1.25 -0.13 13.06
CA PRO A 95 -0.59 -0.91 14.08
C PRO A 95 0.92 -0.64 14.11
N SER A 96 1.45 -0.40 15.32
CA SER A 96 2.88 -0.07 15.47
C SER A 96 3.80 -1.20 15.02
N GLU A 97 3.37 -2.45 15.17
CA GLU A 97 4.07 -3.65 14.74
C GLU A 97 4.19 -3.78 13.21
N TRP A 98 3.40 -3.02 12.44
CA TRP A 98 3.44 -3.00 10.97
C TRP A 98 4.44 -1.98 10.42
N LYS A 99 5.09 -1.19 11.28
CA LYS A 99 6.17 -0.29 10.87
C LYS A 99 7.41 -1.09 10.49
N THR A 100 7.85 -0.91 9.27
CA THR A 100 8.80 -1.79 8.58
C THR A 100 10.25 -1.71 9.06
N ASP A 101 10.59 -0.82 9.99
CA ASP A 101 12.00 -0.52 10.31
C ASP A 101 12.74 -1.63 11.08
N GLN A 102 12.07 -2.66 11.58
CA GLN A 102 12.73 -3.56 12.52
C GLN A 102 12.43 -5.06 12.44
N LYS A 103 11.33 -5.52 11.86
CA LYS A 103 11.04 -6.97 11.79
C LYS A 103 10.08 -7.30 10.65
N THR A 104 10.35 -8.41 10.00
CA THR A 104 9.39 -9.07 9.09
C THR A 104 8.16 -9.47 9.90
N VAL A 105 7.03 -8.80 9.68
CA VAL A 105 5.76 -9.07 10.37
C VAL A 105 5.27 -10.49 10.09
N ILE A 106 5.44 -10.95 8.85
CA ILE A 106 5.01 -12.29 8.41
C ILE A 106 6.21 -13.23 8.47
N SER A 107 6.12 -14.27 9.29
CA SER A 107 7.18 -15.30 9.39
C SER A 107 7.47 -15.96 8.04
N LEU A 108 8.69 -16.44 7.82
CA LEU A 108 9.09 -17.11 6.58
C LEU A 108 8.19 -18.32 6.26
N LYS A 109 7.75 -19.06 7.28
CA LYS A 109 6.78 -20.16 7.14
C LYS A 109 5.47 -19.67 6.52
N ASN A 110 4.94 -18.56 7.03
CA ASN A 110 3.69 -17.97 6.53
C ASN A 110 3.88 -17.36 5.14
N GLN A 111 5.00 -16.69 4.87
CA GLN A 111 5.32 -16.18 3.54
C GLN A 111 5.32 -17.29 2.49
N ASN A 112 5.96 -18.42 2.79
CA ASN A 112 5.96 -19.60 1.91
C ASN A 112 4.55 -20.16 1.68
N ALA A 113 3.74 -20.26 2.74
CA ALA A 113 2.39 -20.78 2.65
C ALA A 113 1.48 -19.87 1.80
N ILE A 114 1.57 -18.54 2.01
CA ILE A 114 0.80 -17.56 1.23
C ILE A 114 1.26 -17.57 -0.23
N SER A 115 2.57 -17.58 -0.46
CA SER A 115 3.14 -17.62 -1.80
C SER A 115 2.65 -18.83 -2.59
N ARG A 116 2.65 -20.03 -1.98
CA ARG A 116 2.12 -21.24 -2.62
C ARG A 116 0.66 -21.10 -3.00
N ARG A 117 -0.19 -20.63 -2.08
CA ARG A 117 -1.62 -20.39 -2.37
C ARG A 117 -1.81 -19.40 -3.52
N MET A 118 -1.02 -18.33 -3.51
CA MET A 118 -1.07 -17.31 -4.56
C MET A 118 -0.61 -17.84 -5.91
N ILE A 119 0.49 -18.60 -5.94
CA ILE A 119 0.99 -19.27 -7.15
C ILE A 119 -0.08 -20.20 -7.70
N THR A 120 -0.71 -21.04 -6.86
CA THR A 120 -1.77 -21.96 -7.28
C THR A 120 -2.95 -21.20 -7.88
N ALA A 121 -3.46 -20.17 -7.20
CA ALA A 121 -4.59 -19.38 -7.71
C ALA A 121 -4.24 -18.65 -9.03
N CYS A 122 -3.05 -18.07 -9.13
CA CYS A 122 -2.61 -17.39 -10.35
C CYS A 122 -2.35 -18.35 -11.50
N SER A 123 -2.01 -19.61 -11.23
CA SER A 123 -1.77 -20.63 -12.27
C SER A 123 -3.04 -21.07 -12.99
N GLU A 124 -4.21 -20.78 -12.43
CA GLU A 124 -5.49 -20.98 -13.14
C GLU A 124 -5.58 -20.07 -14.37
N PHE A 125 -4.99 -18.88 -14.32
CA PHE A 125 -4.92 -17.93 -15.44
C PHE A 125 -3.67 -18.14 -16.29
N LEU A 126 -2.54 -18.48 -15.66
CA LEU A 126 -1.23 -18.64 -16.30
C LEU A 126 -0.60 -19.95 -15.83
N PRO A 127 -0.83 -21.07 -16.54
CA PRO A 127 -0.35 -22.39 -16.15
C PRO A 127 1.16 -22.50 -15.92
N ASP A 128 1.97 -21.67 -16.60
CA ASP A 128 3.42 -21.62 -16.40
C ASP A 128 3.83 -21.22 -14.97
N LEU A 129 2.96 -20.54 -14.24
CA LEU A 129 3.18 -20.19 -12.83
C LEU A 129 3.25 -21.40 -11.91
N ASN A 130 2.70 -22.56 -12.27
CA ASN A 130 2.83 -23.79 -11.47
C ASN A 130 4.29 -24.18 -11.19
N LYS A 131 5.22 -23.72 -12.03
CA LYS A 131 6.66 -23.96 -11.90
C LYS A 131 7.41 -22.79 -11.27
N ALA A 132 6.70 -21.78 -10.77
CA ALA A 132 7.32 -20.61 -10.15
C ALA A 132 7.91 -20.97 -8.78
N GLU A 133 9.10 -20.46 -8.52
CA GLU A 133 9.83 -20.64 -7.27
C GLU A 133 9.70 -19.37 -6.42
N PHE A 134 9.30 -19.51 -5.16
CA PHE A 134 9.31 -18.40 -4.20
C PHE A 134 10.75 -18.03 -3.83
N ILE A 135 11.11 -16.77 -3.96
CA ILE A 135 12.43 -16.24 -3.62
C ILE A 135 12.36 -15.46 -2.30
N SER A 136 11.48 -14.49 -2.23
CA SER A 136 11.26 -13.60 -1.07
C SER A 136 9.93 -12.89 -1.21
N SER A 137 9.64 -11.91 -0.37
CA SER A 137 8.44 -11.07 -0.53
C SER A 137 8.71 -9.60 -0.21
N LEU A 138 7.94 -8.72 -0.84
CA LEU A 138 7.72 -7.37 -0.33
C LEU A 138 6.52 -7.41 0.60
N GLN A 139 6.62 -6.67 1.69
CA GLN A 139 5.56 -6.56 2.69
C GLN A 139 5.38 -5.10 3.07
N GLY A 140 4.18 -4.73 3.42
CA GLY A 140 3.92 -3.38 3.88
C GLY A 140 2.47 -3.13 4.24
N ALA A 141 2.27 -2.11 5.05
CA ALA A 141 0.95 -1.63 5.40
C ALA A 141 0.40 -0.72 4.29
N ARG A 142 -0.89 -0.84 4.04
CA ARG A 142 -1.66 0.10 3.23
C ARG A 142 -2.89 0.57 3.99
N MET A 143 -3.41 1.73 3.62
CA MET A 143 -4.69 2.25 4.08
C MET A 143 -5.69 2.18 2.94
N VAL A 144 -6.88 1.70 3.22
CA VAL A 144 -8.00 1.63 2.26
C VAL A 144 -9.23 2.30 2.85
N LEU A 145 -10.23 2.57 2.03
CA LEU A 145 -11.49 3.10 2.51
C LEU A 145 -12.19 2.06 3.39
N LYS A 146 -12.66 2.51 4.56
CA LYS A 146 -13.36 1.66 5.52
C LYS A 146 -14.68 1.14 4.92
N ASN A 147 -14.95 -0.16 5.08
CA ASN A 147 -16.18 -0.82 4.65
C ASN A 147 -16.44 -0.81 3.13
N HIS A 148 -15.41 -0.74 2.31
CA HIS A 148 -15.50 -0.79 0.85
C HIS A 148 -14.92 -2.07 0.23
N ASP A 149 -14.83 -3.15 0.99
CA ASP A 149 -14.30 -4.44 0.51
C ASP A 149 -15.17 -5.07 -0.59
N HIS A 150 -16.46 -4.68 -0.66
CA HIS A 150 -17.45 -5.22 -1.60
C HIS A 150 -17.40 -4.55 -2.98
N ASP A 151 -16.96 -3.29 -3.06
CA ASP A 151 -16.96 -2.49 -4.29
C ASP A 151 -15.56 -1.99 -4.70
N ASP A 152 -14.54 -2.29 -3.89
CA ASP A 152 -13.14 -1.87 -4.06
C ASP A 152 -12.99 -0.37 -4.41
N LYS A 153 -13.84 0.46 -3.83
CA LYS A 153 -13.84 1.91 -4.07
C LYS A 153 -12.51 2.53 -3.66
N ARG A 154 -11.93 3.30 -4.55
CA ARG A 154 -10.59 3.89 -4.40
C ARG A 154 -10.57 5.39 -4.69
N THR A 155 -11.46 6.16 -4.06
CA THR A 155 -11.45 7.62 -4.21
C THR A 155 -10.29 8.23 -3.45
N SER A 156 -9.68 9.28 -4.03
CA SER A 156 -8.76 10.14 -3.29
C SER A 156 -9.53 11.23 -2.56
N SER A 157 -9.02 11.66 -1.41
CA SER A 157 -9.59 12.77 -0.65
C SER A 157 -8.54 13.79 -0.26
N LEU A 158 -8.92 15.04 -0.26
CA LEU A 158 -8.18 16.17 0.28
C LEU A 158 -9.02 16.76 1.41
N ASN A 159 -8.52 16.71 2.64
CA ASN A 159 -9.20 17.25 3.81
C ASN A 159 -8.40 18.41 4.37
N GLN A 160 -9.08 19.51 4.68
CA GLN A 160 -8.53 20.66 5.35
C GLN A 160 -8.87 20.60 6.83
N TYR A 161 -7.87 20.63 7.71
CA TYR A 161 -8.02 20.62 9.16
C TYR A 161 -7.81 22.01 9.77
N ALA A 162 -6.98 22.84 9.13
CA ALA A 162 -6.75 24.23 9.48
C ALA A 162 -6.51 25.04 8.19
N SER A 163 -6.46 26.37 8.29
CA SER A 163 -6.21 27.23 7.13
C SER A 163 -4.93 26.88 6.37
N ASN A 164 -3.98 26.26 7.04
CA ASN A 164 -2.66 25.91 6.52
C ASN A 164 -2.25 24.44 6.76
N TYR A 165 -3.19 23.55 7.10
CA TYR A 165 -2.93 22.12 7.24
C TYR A 165 -3.92 21.28 6.45
N TYR A 166 -3.38 20.47 5.55
CA TYR A 166 -4.13 19.60 4.67
C TYR A 166 -3.64 18.15 4.77
N THR A 167 -4.55 17.18 4.62
CA THR A 167 -4.20 15.78 4.45
C THR A 167 -4.65 15.27 3.09
N VAL A 168 -3.81 14.46 2.46
CA VAL A 168 -4.09 13.82 1.18
C VAL A 168 -4.12 12.31 1.39
N TYR A 169 -5.28 11.71 1.18
CA TYR A 169 -5.41 10.28 0.96
C TYR A 169 -5.51 10.01 -0.53
N SER A 170 -4.66 9.14 -1.06
CA SER A 170 -4.68 8.75 -2.47
C SER A 170 -5.12 7.30 -2.63
N GLY A 171 -6.23 7.08 -3.32
CA GLY A 171 -6.74 5.76 -3.63
C GLY A 171 -6.01 5.08 -4.78
N LYS A 172 -5.54 5.86 -5.77
CA LYS A 172 -4.82 5.39 -6.96
C LYS A 172 -3.79 6.41 -7.42
N ILE A 173 -2.70 5.92 -8.04
CA ILE A 173 -1.61 6.77 -8.51
C ILE A 173 -2.03 7.73 -9.63
N ASP A 174 -2.97 7.35 -10.47
CA ASP A 174 -3.53 8.16 -11.56
C ASP A 174 -4.32 9.38 -11.08
N HIS A 175 -4.74 9.42 -9.81
CA HIS A 175 -5.38 10.59 -9.20
C HIS A 175 -4.39 11.70 -8.83
N ALA A 176 -3.10 11.50 -8.95
CA ALA A 176 -2.08 12.46 -8.51
C ALA A 176 -2.22 13.84 -9.17
N ILE A 177 -2.56 13.89 -10.45
CA ILE A 177 -2.73 15.15 -11.20
C ILE A 177 -3.94 15.92 -10.67
N GLU A 178 -5.10 15.25 -10.56
CA GLU A 178 -6.32 15.87 -10.04
C GLU A 178 -6.14 16.39 -8.61
N VAL A 179 -5.52 15.59 -7.74
CA VAL A 179 -5.25 15.98 -6.35
C VAL A 179 -4.29 17.17 -6.29
N SER A 180 -3.23 17.19 -7.11
CA SER A 180 -2.30 18.32 -7.15
C SER A 180 -2.96 19.61 -7.62
N GLN A 181 -3.83 19.55 -8.63
CA GLN A 181 -4.60 20.70 -9.10
C GLN A 181 -5.54 21.24 -8.02
N LYS A 182 -6.23 20.35 -7.29
CA LYS A 182 -7.06 20.75 -6.16
C LYS A 182 -6.27 21.46 -5.06
N ILE A 183 -5.09 20.92 -4.70
CA ILE A 183 -4.21 21.56 -3.71
C ILE A 183 -3.80 22.95 -4.19
N THR A 184 -3.29 23.06 -5.42
CA THR A 184 -2.83 24.34 -5.99
C THR A 184 -3.93 25.41 -6.05
N SER A 185 -5.20 24.99 -6.17
CA SER A 185 -6.32 25.94 -6.17
C SER A 185 -6.72 26.43 -4.78
N LEU A 186 -6.20 25.81 -3.70
CA LEU A 186 -6.49 26.17 -2.30
C LEU A 186 -5.40 27.04 -1.66
N ILE A 187 -4.25 27.11 -2.28
CA ILE A 187 -3.04 27.81 -1.81
C ILE A 187 -2.67 28.93 -2.78
#